data_1ae9270757b975434f9599cdac72a646
#
_entry.id   1ae9270757b975434f9599cdac72a646
#
_cell.length_a   1.000
_cell.length_b   1.000
_cell.length_c   1.000
_cell.angle_alpha   90.00
_cell.angle_beta   90.00
_cell.angle_gamma   90.00
#
_symmetry.space_group_name_H-M   'P 1'
#
loop_
_entity.id
_entity.type
_entity.pdbx_description
1 polymer ?
#
loop_
_entity_poly.entity_id
_entity_poly.type
_entity_poly.pdbx_seq_one_letter_code
_entity_poly.pdbx_strand_id
1 'polypeptide(L)'
;MLRPRSCAATVLLAVIFCAASSPGYSVFTHQELIDLAWNDSIRPMLLARFPGATEEQLREAHAYAYGGASIQDMGYYPFGKQFFSDLTHYVRTGDFIAWLFRNSRTIDEYAFAIGALSHYMGDSIGHSEVINPATAVEFPNLRRKFGNVVTYDESPHGHIRTEFAFDIKELGDGDFAPPAYLRYVGFMVPRKFLEQAFINTYGFDIHEVLGRARPALRSYRTSVRSIIPAFAEAEVVLHRHQFPPHPDDEAYRKFAERVARTNYERHWKHTQRGPGVKAHLLAVLVLIVPKIGSASDLAIKIPNATTEEWYLRGVNNTVDQFHVTLQKVAADFGGSVRLANIDLDTGDRVKRGDYPLADRTYTQLLARITSKPDRTVPADLKRNILDYFAGLAPSNEEGQHLMAQLNVLKGMKTGDGLDLPDAGAKGTAPAQ
;
A
#
# COMPACT_ATOMS: atom_id res chain seq x y z
N MET A 1 4.54 -37.57 13.53
CA MET A 1 3.23 -37.34 12.84
C MET A 1 2.53 -36.16 13.49
N LEU A 2 2.62 -34.97 12.93
CA LEU A 2 1.90 -33.79 13.39
C LEU A 2 0.41 -34.00 13.10
N ARG A 3 -0.43 -33.89 14.13
CA ARG A 3 -1.87 -34.10 14.03
C ARG A 3 -2.49 -33.07 13.07
N PRO A 4 -3.41 -33.46 12.17
CA PRO A 4 -4.01 -32.54 11.17
C PRO A 4 -4.75 -31.34 11.79
N ARG A 5 -5.08 -31.39 13.08
CA ARG A 5 -5.67 -30.26 13.84
C ARG A 5 -4.71 -29.08 14.05
N SER A 6 -3.38 -29.32 14.07
CA SER A 6 -2.41 -28.23 14.26
C SER A 6 -2.19 -27.40 13.00
N CYS A 7 -2.26 -28.01 11.81
CA CYS A 7 -2.12 -27.28 10.54
C CYS A 7 -3.31 -26.33 10.26
N ALA A 8 -4.54 -26.78 10.54
CA ALA A 8 -5.72 -25.93 10.35
C ALA A 8 -5.73 -24.73 11.32
N ALA A 9 -5.33 -24.94 12.58
CA ALA A 9 -5.21 -23.85 13.56
C ALA A 9 -4.09 -22.87 13.20
N THR A 10 -2.97 -23.34 12.63
CA THR A 10 -1.86 -22.48 12.21
C THR A 10 -2.22 -21.66 10.98
N VAL A 11 -2.95 -22.25 10.01
CA VAL A 11 -3.45 -21.52 8.84
C VAL A 11 -4.50 -20.48 9.26
N LEU A 12 -5.39 -20.84 10.18
CA LEU A 12 -6.41 -19.94 10.71
C LEU A 12 -5.80 -18.77 11.50
N LEU A 13 -4.80 -19.02 12.35
CA LEU A 13 -4.03 -17.98 13.03
C LEU A 13 -3.31 -17.07 12.00
N ALA A 14 -2.72 -17.64 10.96
CA ALA A 14 -2.06 -16.85 9.91
C ALA A 14 -3.06 -15.96 9.15
N VAL A 15 -4.26 -16.45 8.86
CA VAL A 15 -5.34 -15.66 8.22
C VAL A 15 -5.81 -14.53 9.15
N ILE A 16 -6.01 -14.81 10.44
CA ILE A 16 -6.40 -13.81 11.45
C ILE A 16 -5.33 -12.72 11.58
N PHE A 17 -4.04 -13.10 11.58
CA PHE A 17 -2.93 -12.13 11.64
C PHE A 17 -2.75 -11.33 10.35
N CYS A 18 -3.15 -11.86 9.19
CA CYS A 18 -3.04 -11.13 7.92
C CYS A 18 -4.22 -10.21 7.64
N ALA A 19 -5.40 -10.51 8.18
CA ALA A 19 -6.58 -9.65 8.08
C ALA A 19 -6.50 -8.42 9.00
N ALA A 20 -5.58 -8.42 9.95
CA ALA A 20 -5.57 -7.47 11.07
C ALA A 20 -4.87 -6.13 10.79
N SER A 21 -4.41 -5.82 9.58
CA SER A 21 -3.66 -4.57 9.43
C SER A 21 -3.35 -4.19 7.96
N SER A 22 -4.26 -3.56 7.28
CA SER A 22 -3.94 -2.78 6.08
C SER A 22 -4.76 -1.49 6.12
N PRO A 23 -4.17 -0.31 6.26
CA PRO A 23 -4.85 0.93 5.99
C PRO A 23 -4.70 1.27 4.52
N GLY A 24 -5.73 1.75 3.90
CA GLY A 24 -5.75 2.15 2.52
C GLY A 24 -6.82 1.39 1.72
N TYR A 25 -6.87 1.61 0.43
CA TYR A 25 -7.54 0.64 -0.44
C TYR A 25 -6.95 -0.74 -0.16
N SER A 26 -7.78 -1.78 -0.15
CA SER A 26 -7.29 -3.12 0.08
C SER A 26 -6.44 -3.62 -1.10
N VAL A 27 -5.76 -4.74 -0.89
CA VAL A 27 -4.72 -5.28 -1.78
C VAL A 27 -5.19 -5.45 -3.22
N PHE A 28 -6.44 -5.90 -3.46
CA PHE A 28 -6.92 -6.13 -4.83
C PHE A 28 -7.21 -4.81 -5.54
N THR A 29 -7.73 -3.81 -4.85
CA THR A 29 -7.89 -2.46 -5.42
C THR A 29 -6.55 -1.88 -5.84
N HIS A 30 -5.50 -1.99 -5.00
CA HIS A 30 -4.16 -1.52 -5.37
C HIS A 30 -3.56 -2.24 -6.58
N GLN A 31 -3.80 -3.55 -6.72
CA GLN A 31 -3.38 -4.30 -7.90
C GLN A 31 -4.20 -3.90 -9.12
N GLU A 32 -5.50 -3.70 -8.95
CA GLU A 32 -6.41 -3.26 -10.03
C GLU A 32 -6.03 -1.87 -10.56
N LEU A 33 -5.63 -0.92 -9.72
CA LEU A 33 -5.13 0.39 -10.17
C LEU A 33 -3.95 0.25 -11.14
N ILE A 34 -3.07 -0.72 -10.91
CA ILE A 34 -1.97 -1.04 -11.84
C ILE A 34 -2.53 -1.60 -13.14
N ASP A 35 -3.46 -2.55 -13.07
CA ASP A 35 -4.03 -3.20 -14.25
C ASP A 35 -4.82 -2.22 -15.12
N LEU A 36 -5.63 -1.36 -14.50
CA LEU A 36 -6.39 -0.32 -15.20
C LEU A 36 -5.50 0.72 -15.90
N ALA A 37 -4.28 0.95 -15.40
CA ALA A 37 -3.32 1.86 -16.01
C ALA A 37 -2.27 1.15 -16.89
N TRP A 38 -2.23 -0.20 -16.91
CA TRP A 38 -1.14 -0.95 -17.51
C TRP A 38 -0.99 -0.69 -19.00
N ASN A 39 -2.05 -0.94 -19.76
CA ASN A 39 -2.00 -0.88 -21.21
C ASN A 39 -1.86 0.55 -21.76
N ASP A 40 -2.53 1.49 -21.13
CA ASP A 40 -2.67 2.86 -21.65
C ASP A 40 -1.52 3.79 -21.15
N SER A 41 -0.86 3.45 -20.04
CA SER A 41 0.15 4.32 -19.44
C SER A 41 1.43 3.59 -19.06
N ILE A 42 1.36 2.54 -18.24
CA ILE A 42 2.55 1.95 -17.59
C ILE A 42 3.42 1.24 -18.62
N ARG A 43 2.85 0.34 -19.40
CA ARG A 43 3.58 -0.41 -20.44
C ARG A 43 4.22 0.49 -21.50
N PRO A 44 3.52 1.48 -22.08
CA PRO A 44 4.15 2.43 -23.00
C PRO A 44 5.31 3.21 -22.37
N MET A 45 5.16 3.65 -21.10
CA MET A 45 6.19 4.38 -20.38
C MET A 45 7.43 3.51 -20.09
N LEU A 46 7.23 2.24 -19.74
CA LEU A 46 8.32 1.28 -19.60
C LEU A 46 9.08 1.07 -20.91
N LEU A 47 8.37 0.89 -22.02
CA LEU A 47 8.98 0.74 -23.34
C LEU A 47 9.69 2.00 -23.83
N ALA A 48 9.19 3.18 -23.49
CA ALA A 48 9.86 4.44 -23.82
C ALA A 48 11.20 4.58 -23.09
N ARG A 49 11.26 4.17 -21.82
CA ARG A 49 12.49 4.24 -21.01
C ARG A 49 13.45 3.09 -21.30
N PHE A 50 12.93 1.91 -21.57
CA PHE A 50 13.68 0.67 -21.81
C PHE A 50 13.32 0.07 -23.17
N PRO A 51 13.77 0.69 -24.29
CA PRO A 51 13.48 0.20 -25.62
C PRO A 51 14.05 -1.20 -25.82
N GLY A 52 13.23 -2.10 -26.35
CA GLY A 52 13.63 -3.49 -26.55
C GLY A 52 13.36 -4.44 -25.39
N ALA A 53 12.66 -3.98 -24.34
CA ALA A 53 12.17 -4.88 -23.30
C ALA A 53 11.24 -5.95 -23.88
N THR A 54 11.50 -7.21 -23.55
CA THR A 54 10.70 -8.36 -24.01
C THR A 54 9.38 -8.46 -23.25
N GLU A 55 8.41 -9.19 -23.77
CA GLU A 55 7.13 -9.44 -23.07
C GLU A 55 7.35 -10.15 -21.72
N GLU A 56 8.37 -10.97 -21.60
CA GLU A 56 8.72 -11.61 -20.32
C GLU A 56 9.22 -10.59 -19.31
N GLN A 57 10.11 -9.67 -19.72
CA GLN A 57 10.59 -8.58 -18.88
C GLN A 57 9.45 -7.62 -18.50
N LEU A 58 8.51 -7.33 -19.41
CA LEU A 58 7.33 -6.53 -19.11
C LEU A 58 6.41 -7.24 -18.11
N ARG A 59 6.23 -8.56 -18.22
CA ARG A 59 5.47 -9.34 -17.23
C ARG A 59 6.17 -9.35 -15.86
N GLU A 60 7.50 -9.46 -15.83
CA GLU A 60 8.26 -9.35 -14.58
C GLU A 60 8.17 -7.95 -13.98
N ALA A 61 8.29 -6.91 -14.80
CA ALA A 61 8.08 -5.52 -14.39
C ALA A 61 6.66 -5.29 -13.81
N HIS A 62 5.63 -5.94 -14.38
CA HIS A 62 4.27 -5.91 -13.84
C HIS A 62 4.22 -6.50 -12.41
N ALA A 63 4.93 -7.62 -12.17
CA ALA A 63 5.05 -8.17 -10.81
C ALA A 63 5.75 -7.22 -9.83
N TYR A 64 6.70 -6.42 -10.29
CA TYR A 64 7.33 -5.36 -9.48
C TYR A 64 6.40 -4.17 -9.26
N ALA A 65 5.58 -3.80 -10.25
CA ALA A 65 4.55 -2.78 -10.06
C ALA A 65 3.53 -3.19 -8.99
N TYR A 66 3.06 -4.43 -9.01
CA TYR A 66 2.23 -4.97 -7.93
C TYR A 66 2.93 -4.94 -6.56
N GLY A 67 4.23 -5.28 -6.52
CA GLY A 67 5.01 -5.21 -5.29
C GLY A 67 5.15 -3.80 -4.74
N GLY A 68 5.23 -2.81 -5.62
CA GLY A 68 5.24 -1.39 -5.27
C GLY A 68 3.87 -0.91 -4.79
N ALA A 69 2.79 -1.36 -5.44
CA ALA A 69 1.42 -0.89 -5.18
C ALA A 69 0.89 -1.21 -3.77
N SER A 70 1.60 -1.98 -2.97
CA SER A 70 1.23 -2.24 -1.57
C SER A 70 2.45 -2.19 -0.64
N ILE A 71 3.58 -1.60 -1.08
CA ILE A 71 4.81 -1.64 -0.27
C ILE A 71 4.70 -0.83 1.02
N GLN A 72 3.96 0.27 0.99
CA GLN A 72 3.75 1.12 2.15
C GLN A 72 3.08 0.33 3.30
N ASP A 73 2.26 -0.66 2.98
CA ASP A 73 1.56 -1.52 3.92
C ASP A 73 2.39 -2.66 4.50
N MET A 74 3.62 -2.87 4.03
CA MET A 74 4.43 -4.04 4.42
C MET A 74 4.58 -4.17 5.94
N GLY A 75 4.55 -3.08 6.68
CA GLY A 75 4.67 -3.06 8.14
C GLY A 75 3.52 -3.73 8.88
N TYR A 76 2.35 -3.82 8.26
CA TYR A 76 1.16 -4.43 8.85
C TYR A 76 1.11 -5.95 8.72
N TYR A 77 1.92 -6.53 7.83
CA TYR A 77 1.96 -7.97 7.64
C TYR A 77 2.78 -8.69 8.72
N PRO A 78 2.58 -10.02 8.92
CA PRO A 78 3.33 -10.78 9.91
C PRO A 78 4.85 -10.59 9.75
N PHE A 79 5.55 -10.41 10.86
CA PHE A 79 6.97 -10.03 10.95
C PHE A 79 7.29 -8.62 10.43
N GLY A 80 6.32 -7.86 9.94
CA GLY A 80 6.42 -6.41 9.73
C GLY A 80 6.44 -5.67 11.06
N LYS A 81 6.58 -4.36 10.99
CA LYS A 81 6.47 -3.43 12.12
C LYS A 81 5.66 -2.24 11.67
N GLN A 82 4.60 -1.94 12.38
CA GLN A 82 3.70 -0.83 12.08
C GLN A 82 4.47 0.46 11.79
N PHE A 83 5.51 0.76 12.55
CA PHE A 83 6.33 1.95 12.34
C PHE A 83 6.94 2.07 10.93
N PHE A 84 7.13 0.96 10.19
CA PHE A 84 7.52 1.03 8.79
C PHE A 84 6.41 1.65 7.94
N SER A 85 5.19 1.16 8.11
CA SER A 85 4.02 1.67 7.38
C SER A 85 3.67 3.09 7.84
N ASP A 86 3.73 3.38 9.13
CA ASP A 86 3.50 4.74 9.64
C ASP A 86 4.47 5.75 9.00
N LEU A 87 5.75 5.40 8.85
CA LEU A 87 6.71 6.27 8.15
C LEU A 87 6.31 6.51 6.69
N THR A 88 5.93 5.46 5.98
CA THR A 88 5.61 5.54 4.55
C THR A 88 4.25 6.16 4.25
N HIS A 89 3.36 6.28 5.28
CA HIS A 89 2.04 6.91 5.16
C HIS A 89 2.00 8.35 5.67
N TYR A 90 2.89 8.73 6.62
CA TYR A 90 2.77 10.03 7.30
C TYR A 90 4.02 10.89 7.23
N VAL A 91 5.17 10.33 6.89
CA VAL A 91 6.44 11.06 6.91
C VAL A 91 7.09 11.06 5.54
N ARG A 92 7.29 12.24 4.95
CA ARG A 92 8.02 12.38 3.68
C ARG A 92 7.49 11.46 2.57
N THR A 93 6.19 11.27 2.53
CA THR A 93 5.49 10.32 1.66
C THR A 93 5.80 10.57 0.18
N GLY A 94 5.72 11.82 -0.26
CA GLY A 94 6.08 12.23 -1.63
C GLY A 94 7.58 12.14 -1.91
N ASP A 95 8.43 12.44 -0.92
CA ASP A 95 9.89 12.34 -1.06
C ASP A 95 10.36 10.90 -1.25
N PHE A 96 9.72 9.95 -0.56
CA PHE A 96 9.98 8.52 -0.71
C PHE A 96 9.73 8.06 -2.16
N ILE A 97 8.59 8.41 -2.73
CA ILE A 97 8.25 8.07 -4.11
C ILE A 97 9.20 8.79 -5.10
N ALA A 98 9.49 10.06 -4.85
CA ALA A 98 10.41 10.83 -5.69
C ALA A 98 11.83 10.23 -5.67
N TRP A 99 12.28 9.70 -4.53
CA TRP A 99 13.55 9.02 -4.44
C TRP A 99 13.57 7.74 -5.29
N LEU A 100 12.51 6.93 -5.23
CA LEU A 100 12.38 5.72 -6.05
C LEU A 100 12.50 6.04 -7.54
N PHE A 101 11.80 7.04 -8.06
CA PHE A 101 11.89 7.41 -9.46
C PHE A 101 13.29 7.87 -9.86
N ARG A 102 13.89 8.78 -9.11
CA ARG A 102 15.20 9.37 -9.42
C ARG A 102 16.34 8.34 -9.41
N ASN A 103 16.22 7.30 -8.60
CA ASN A 103 17.29 6.32 -8.41
C ASN A 103 17.05 4.98 -9.10
N SER A 104 15.88 4.77 -9.73
CA SER A 104 15.60 3.56 -10.49
C SER A 104 16.48 3.45 -11.74
N ARG A 105 17.15 2.32 -11.91
CA ARG A 105 18.11 2.08 -13.01
C ARG A 105 17.66 0.92 -13.91
N THR A 106 16.82 0.03 -13.41
CA THR A 106 16.29 -1.12 -14.13
C THR A 106 14.79 -0.97 -14.39
N ILE A 107 14.27 -1.73 -15.34
CA ILE A 107 12.84 -1.77 -15.64
C ILE A 107 12.02 -2.19 -14.39
N ASP A 108 12.56 -3.10 -13.61
CA ASP A 108 11.94 -3.62 -12.38
C ASP A 108 11.85 -2.57 -11.29
N GLU A 109 12.95 -1.83 -11.04
CA GLU A 109 12.98 -0.74 -10.06
C GLU A 109 12.05 0.40 -10.47
N TYR A 110 11.98 0.70 -11.76
CA TYR A 110 11.09 1.73 -12.28
C TYR A 110 9.62 1.34 -12.19
N ALA A 111 9.29 0.09 -12.53
CA ALA A 111 7.96 -0.45 -12.36
C ALA A 111 7.54 -0.48 -10.88
N PHE A 112 8.46 -0.82 -9.98
CA PHE A 112 8.22 -0.75 -8.54
C PHE A 112 7.95 0.69 -8.07
N ALA A 113 8.69 1.69 -8.58
CA ALA A 113 8.43 3.11 -8.29
C ALA A 113 7.05 3.55 -8.80
N ILE A 114 6.63 3.09 -9.98
CA ILE A 114 5.28 3.33 -10.52
C ILE A 114 4.23 2.70 -9.59
N GLY A 115 4.46 1.49 -9.11
CA GLY A 115 3.57 0.85 -8.14
C GLY A 115 3.46 1.64 -6.84
N ALA A 116 4.58 2.07 -6.27
CA ALA A 116 4.56 2.87 -5.05
C ALA A 116 3.86 4.24 -5.23
N LEU A 117 3.93 4.82 -6.43
CA LEU A 117 3.14 6.01 -6.78
C LEU A 117 1.64 5.69 -6.87
N SER A 118 1.26 4.52 -7.41
CA SER A 118 -0.16 4.15 -7.46
C SER A 118 -0.76 4.00 -6.07
N HIS A 119 -0.01 3.45 -5.11
CA HIS A 119 -0.42 3.39 -3.71
C HIS A 119 -0.62 4.78 -3.11
N TYR A 120 0.40 5.65 -3.25
CA TYR A 120 0.32 7.04 -2.79
C TYR A 120 -0.93 7.76 -3.33
N MET A 121 -1.27 7.57 -4.61
CA MET A 121 -2.46 8.16 -5.22
C MET A 121 -3.74 7.46 -4.74
N GLY A 122 -3.70 6.13 -4.66
CA GLY A 122 -4.82 5.30 -4.22
C GLY A 122 -5.27 5.65 -2.82
N ASP A 123 -4.36 5.70 -1.88
CA ASP A 123 -4.70 5.98 -0.49
C ASP A 123 -5.15 7.43 -0.30
N SER A 124 -4.36 8.38 -0.78
CA SER A 124 -4.69 9.79 -0.56
C SER A 124 -6.07 10.20 -1.10
N ILE A 125 -6.51 9.60 -2.21
CA ILE A 125 -7.84 9.83 -2.81
C ILE A 125 -8.87 8.86 -2.20
N GLY A 126 -8.51 7.58 -2.13
CA GLY A 126 -9.42 6.53 -1.68
C GLY A 126 -9.88 6.69 -0.24
N HIS A 127 -8.96 7.05 0.67
CA HIS A 127 -9.35 7.28 2.06
C HIS A 127 -10.24 8.50 2.19
N SER A 128 -9.79 9.65 1.68
CA SER A 128 -10.48 10.91 1.86
C SER A 128 -11.85 10.95 1.18
N GLU A 129 -11.97 10.44 -0.05
CA GLU A 129 -13.19 10.52 -0.84
C GLU A 129 -14.13 9.33 -0.64
N VAL A 130 -13.60 8.15 -0.21
CA VAL A 130 -14.36 6.89 -0.19
C VAL A 130 -14.38 6.25 1.18
N ILE A 131 -13.23 5.75 1.66
CA ILE A 131 -13.19 4.81 2.77
C ILE A 131 -13.63 5.46 4.09
N ASN A 132 -13.12 6.67 4.37
CA ASN A 132 -13.49 7.40 5.59
C ASN A 132 -15.02 7.68 5.67
N PRO A 133 -15.68 8.23 4.64
CA PRO A 133 -17.13 8.42 4.66
C PRO A 133 -17.92 7.10 4.55
N ALA A 134 -17.46 6.11 3.77
CA ALA A 134 -18.12 4.82 3.65
C ALA A 134 -18.11 4.06 4.98
N THR A 135 -17.00 4.10 5.72
CA THR A 135 -16.92 3.49 7.07
C THR A 135 -17.99 4.05 8.01
N ALA A 136 -18.24 5.36 7.96
CA ALA A 136 -19.31 5.96 8.76
C ALA A 136 -20.70 5.47 8.33
N VAL A 137 -20.95 5.25 7.05
CA VAL A 137 -22.23 4.74 6.53
C VAL A 137 -22.41 3.27 6.86
N GLU A 138 -21.38 2.44 6.62
CA GLU A 138 -21.42 1.00 6.84
C GLU A 138 -21.49 0.64 8.33
N PHE A 139 -20.94 1.48 9.21
CA PHE A 139 -20.93 1.27 10.66
C PHE A 139 -21.62 2.41 11.44
N PRO A 140 -22.97 2.41 11.56
CA PRO A 140 -23.72 3.50 12.20
C PRO A 140 -23.31 3.79 13.65
N ASN A 141 -22.74 2.82 14.35
CA ASN A 141 -22.21 3.03 15.71
C ASN A 141 -20.95 3.92 15.69
N LEU A 142 -20.08 3.73 14.70
CA LEU A 142 -18.90 4.56 14.50
C LEU A 142 -19.30 5.97 14.08
N ARG A 143 -20.28 6.09 13.16
CA ARG A 143 -20.86 7.37 12.77
C ARG A 143 -21.41 8.16 13.96
N ARG A 144 -22.10 7.50 14.90
CA ARG A 144 -22.60 8.18 16.11
C ARG A 144 -21.49 8.68 17.02
N LYS A 145 -20.35 7.99 17.02
CA LYS A 145 -19.20 8.33 17.87
C LYS A 145 -18.29 9.39 17.24
N PHE A 146 -18.03 9.30 15.95
CA PHE A 146 -16.98 10.06 15.27
C PHE A 146 -17.54 11.03 14.19
N GLY A 147 -18.80 10.92 13.80
CA GLY A 147 -19.41 11.75 12.77
C GLY A 147 -19.49 11.08 11.41
N ASN A 148 -19.60 11.89 10.35
CA ASN A 148 -19.81 11.39 8.98
C ASN A 148 -18.52 10.91 8.28
N VAL A 149 -17.38 11.10 8.90
CA VAL A 149 -16.05 10.67 8.43
C VAL A 149 -15.44 9.90 9.58
N VAL A 150 -14.97 8.69 9.34
CA VAL A 150 -14.30 7.85 10.34
C VAL A 150 -12.94 7.48 9.77
N THR A 151 -11.89 8.06 10.34
CA THR A 151 -10.50 7.83 9.90
C THR A 151 -9.95 6.51 10.42
N TYR A 152 -8.83 6.09 9.85
CA TYR A 152 -8.13 4.90 10.31
C TYR A 152 -7.74 4.98 11.79
N ASP A 153 -7.24 6.14 12.27
CA ASP A 153 -6.90 6.34 13.68
C ASP A 153 -8.10 6.15 14.62
N GLU A 154 -9.29 6.55 14.19
CA GLU A 154 -10.52 6.45 14.99
C GLU A 154 -11.06 5.01 15.05
N SER A 155 -10.95 4.26 13.97
CA SER A 155 -11.43 2.87 13.91
C SER A 155 -10.68 2.03 12.88
N PRO A 156 -9.47 1.53 13.20
CA PRO A 156 -8.71 0.65 12.28
C PRO A 156 -9.52 -0.55 11.81
N HIS A 157 -10.22 -1.24 12.72
CA HIS A 157 -11.04 -2.40 12.37
C HIS A 157 -12.24 -2.06 11.45
N GLY A 158 -12.91 -0.93 11.68
CA GLY A 158 -13.99 -0.47 10.81
C GLY A 158 -13.49 -0.20 9.41
N HIS A 159 -12.36 0.47 9.34
CA HIS A 159 -11.67 0.84 8.11
C HIS A 159 -11.29 -0.39 7.27
N ILE A 160 -10.50 -1.30 7.82
CA ILE A 160 -10.05 -2.55 7.17
C ILE A 160 -11.25 -3.37 6.64
N ARG A 161 -12.32 -3.45 7.42
CA ARG A 161 -13.53 -4.17 7.01
C ARG A 161 -14.25 -3.51 5.84
N THR A 162 -14.27 -2.18 5.78
CA THR A 162 -14.86 -1.42 4.68
C THR A 162 -14.07 -1.64 3.39
N GLU A 163 -12.77 -1.49 3.46
CA GLU A 163 -11.86 -1.66 2.32
C GLU A 163 -11.95 -3.07 1.73
N PHE A 164 -11.84 -4.08 2.60
CA PHE A 164 -11.87 -5.46 2.17
C PHE A 164 -13.24 -5.90 1.65
N ALA A 165 -14.32 -5.24 2.11
CA ALA A 165 -15.67 -5.50 1.62
C ALA A 165 -15.83 -5.08 0.15
N PHE A 166 -15.24 -3.95 -0.25
CA PHE A 166 -15.19 -3.54 -1.65
C PHE A 166 -14.39 -4.53 -2.50
N ASP A 167 -13.20 -4.93 -2.06
CA ASP A 167 -12.40 -5.94 -2.76
C ASP A 167 -13.19 -7.24 -3.00
N ILE A 168 -13.92 -7.72 -1.98
CA ILE A 168 -14.73 -8.94 -2.08
C ILE A 168 -15.89 -8.76 -3.06
N LYS A 169 -16.54 -7.60 -3.05
CA LYS A 169 -17.64 -7.28 -3.96
C LYS A 169 -17.17 -7.31 -5.41
N GLU A 170 -16.14 -6.53 -5.74
CA GLU A 170 -15.65 -6.40 -7.11
C GLU A 170 -15.01 -7.72 -7.64
N LEU A 171 -14.32 -8.46 -6.75
CA LEU A 171 -13.82 -9.78 -7.08
C LEU A 171 -14.95 -10.78 -7.33
N GLY A 172 -16.03 -10.69 -6.56
CA GLY A 172 -17.18 -11.57 -6.65
C GLY A 172 -18.02 -11.36 -7.90
N ASP A 173 -18.12 -10.12 -8.36
CA ASP A 173 -18.80 -9.74 -9.61
C ASP A 173 -17.93 -10.01 -10.84
N GLY A 174 -16.64 -10.21 -10.65
CA GLY A 174 -15.70 -10.52 -11.72
C GLY A 174 -15.11 -9.30 -12.39
N ASP A 175 -15.21 -8.13 -11.75
CA ASP A 175 -14.67 -6.87 -12.26
C ASP A 175 -13.18 -6.72 -11.96
N PHE A 176 -12.68 -7.40 -10.94
CA PHE A 176 -11.25 -7.44 -10.63
C PHE A 176 -10.53 -8.65 -11.25
N ALA A 177 -9.23 -8.48 -11.44
CA ALA A 177 -8.35 -9.54 -11.89
C ALA A 177 -8.50 -10.79 -11.01
N PRO A 178 -8.80 -11.97 -11.59
CA PRO A 178 -8.98 -13.17 -10.80
C PRO A 178 -7.67 -13.59 -10.11
N PRO A 179 -7.71 -14.21 -8.93
CA PRO A 179 -6.52 -14.63 -8.19
C PRO A 179 -5.55 -15.50 -8.99
N ALA A 180 -6.04 -16.21 -9.98
CA ALA A 180 -5.22 -17.02 -10.89
C ALA A 180 -4.37 -16.14 -11.83
N TYR A 181 -4.90 -15.01 -12.30
CA TYR A 181 -4.15 -14.03 -13.08
C TYR A 181 -3.09 -13.34 -12.22
N LEU A 182 -3.43 -12.92 -11.01
CA LEU A 182 -2.47 -12.33 -10.07
C LEU A 182 -1.30 -13.28 -9.76
N ARG A 183 -1.57 -14.59 -9.66
CA ARG A 183 -0.52 -15.61 -9.52
C ARG A 183 0.35 -15.76 -10.77
N TYR A 184 -0.24 -15.60 -11.95
CA TYR A 184 0.48 -15.66 -13.24
C TYR A 184 1.42 -14.46 -13.40
N VAL A 185 0.96 -13.25 -13.14
CA VAL A 185 1.78 -12.03 -13.13
C VAL A 185 2.89 -12.16 -12.08
N GLY A 186 2.53 -12.47 -10.87
CA GLY A 186 3.44 -12.60 -9.74
C GLY A 186 3.43 -11.35 -8.86
N PHE A 187 4.38 -11.30 -7.91
CA PHE A 187 4.50 -10.21 -6.94
C PHE A 187 5.95 -10.12 -6.47
N MET A 188 6.64 -9.05 -6.82
CA MET A 188 8.08 -8.90 -6.61
C MET A 188 8.44 -7.59 -5.91
N VAL A 189 9.51 -7.60 -5.11
CA VAL A 189 10.04 -6.42 -4.43
C VAL A 189 11.56 -6.35 -4.64
N PRO A 190 12.11 -5.24 -5.16
CA PRO A 190 13.54 -5.06 -5.36
C PRO A 190 14.19 -4.69 -4.02
N ARG A 191 14.46 -5.70 -3.17
CA ARG A 191 14.84 -5.55 -1.77
C ARG A 191 15.98 -4.54 -1.53
N LYS A 192 17.09 -4.64 -2.28
CA LYS A 192 18.23 -3.73 -2.10
C LYS A 192 17.87 -2.28 -2.44
N PHE A 193 17.08 -2.09 -3.47
CA PHE A 193 16.59 -0.77 -3.88
C PHE A 193 15.66 -0.17 -2.82
N LEU A 194 14.75 -0.96 -2.25
CA LEU A 194 13.91 -0.54 -1.12
C LEU A 194 14.75 -0.18 0.12
N GLU A 195 15.76 -0.98 0.46
CA GLU A 195 16.69 -0.71 1.56
C GLU A 195 17.38 0.65 1.38
N GLN A 196 17.85 0.95 0.16
CA GLN A 196 18.46 2.24 -0.19
C GLN A 196 17.47 3.40 -0.10
N ALA A 197 16.25 3.24 -0.64
CA ALA A 197 15.21 4.26 -0.56
C ALA A 197 14.89 4.60 0.90
N PHE A 198 14.81 3.58 1.76
CA PHE A 198 14.47 3.73 3.16
C PHE A 198 15.56 4.50 3.95
N ILE A 199 16.82 4.15 3.76
CA ILE A 199 17.96 4.87 4.38
C ILE A 199 17.96 6.35 3.95
N ASN A 200 17.84 6.60 2.65
CA ASN A 200 17.97 7.96 2.10
C ASN A 200 16.77 8.84 2.44
N THR A 201 15.59 8.25 2.65
CA THR A 201 14.40 9.02 3.01
C THR A 201 14.27 9.22 4.52
N TYR A 202 14.49 8.15 5.31
CA TYR A 202 14.17 8.12 6.74
C TYR A 202 15.39 8.05 7.67
N GLY A 203 16.61 7.93 7.13
CA GLY A 203 17.84 7.92 7.92
C GLY A 203 18.09 6.62 8.71
N PHE A 204 17.34 5.55 8.42
CA PHE A 204 17.50 4.24 9.07
C PHE A 204 17.83 3.15 8.06
N ASP A 205 18.66 2.21 8.47
CA ASP A 205 18.63 0.89 7.85
C ASP A 205 17.26 0.25 8.10
N ILE A 206 16.64 -0.30 7.05
CA ILE A 206 15.34 -0.97 7.15
C ILE A 206 15.34 -2.06 8.23
N HIS A 207 16.50 -2.68 8.51
CA HIS A 207 16.66 -3.65 9.58
C HIS A 207 16.51 -3.04 10.99
N GLU A 208 16.82 -1.76 11.17
CA GLU A 208 16.60 -1.07 12.44
C GLU A 208 15.10 -0.91 12.75
N VAL A 209 14.28 -0.85 11.71
CA VAL A 209 12.82 -0.72 11.83
C VAL A 209 12.15 -2.09 11.89
N LEU A 210 12.45 -2.98 10.96
CA LEU A 210 11.80 -4.30 10.86
C LEU A 210 12.45 -5.39 11.72
N GLY A 211 13.67 -5.16 12.22
CA GLY A 211 14.48 -6.18 12.87
C GLY A 211 15.05 -7.20 11.87
N ARG A 212 14.20 -7.87 11.13
CA ARG A 212 14.57 -8.86 10.10
C ARG A 212 13.81 -8.59 8.80
N ALA A 213 14.37 -7.84 7.87
CA ALA A 213 13.72 -7.50 6.60
C ALA A 213 13.35 -8.73 5.74
N ARG A 214 14.20 -9.76 5.68
CA ARG A 214 13.92 -10.97 4.88
C ARG A 214 12.65 -11.71 5.31
N PRO A 215 12.41 -12.02 6.60
CA PRO A 215 11.15 -12.60 7.05
C PRO A 215 9.94 -11.70 6.80
N ALA A 216 10.05 -10.39 7.02
CA ALA A 216 8.98 -9.43 6.75
C ALA A 216 8.59 -9.41 5.27
N LEU A 217 9.56 -9.27 4.36
CA LEU A 217 9.33 -9.33 2.91
C LEU A 217 8.77 -10.69 2.45
N ARG A 218 9.25 -11.79 3.04
CA ARG A 218 8.72 -13.12 2.72
C ARG A 218 7.26 -13.26 3.14
N SER A 219 6.95 -12.82 4.36
CA SER A 219 5.59 -12.84 4.89
C SER A 219 4.66 -11.98 4.06
N TYR A 220 5.03 -10.73 3.79
CA TYR A 220 4.31 -9.82 2.93
C TYR A 220 3.98 -10.47 1.57
N ARG A 221 4.99 -10.98 0.85
CA ARG A 221 4.77 -11.67 -0.43
C ARG A 221 3.86 -12.90 -0.31
N THR A 222 3.99 -13.68 0.76
CA THR A 222 3.15 -14.87 0.98
C THR A 222 1.72 -14.47 1.27
N SER A 223 1.51 -13.43 2.07
CA SER A 223 0.18 -12.92 2.40
C SER A 223 -0.54 -12.44 1.15
N VAL A 224 0.09 -11.56 0.37
CA VAL A 224 -0.52 -10.97 -0.84
C VAL A 224 -0.75 -12.02 -1.93
N ARG A 225 0.19 -12.95 -2.17
CA ARG A 225 0.08 -13.94 -3.24
C ARG A 225 -0.84 -15.11 -2.94
N SER A 226 -1.05 -15.43 -1.67
CA SER A 226 -1.65 -16.72 -1.32
C SER A 226 -2.70 -16.65 -0.24
N ILE A 227 -2.46 -15.91 0.86
CA ILE A 227 -3.36 -15.93 2.02
C ILE A 227 -4.58 -15.05 1.76
N ILE A 228 -4.36 -13.79 1.38
CA ILE A 228 -5.44 -12.84 1.10
C ILE A 228 -6.31 -13.32 -0.08
N PRO A 229 -5.76 -13.76 -1.23
CA PRO A 229 -6.59 -14.31 -2.31
C PRO A 229 -7.42 -15.53 -1.90
N ALA A 230 -6.86 -16.43 -1.10
CA ALA A 230 -7.62 -17.59 -0.63
C ALA A 230 -8.76 -17.20 0.32
N PHE A 231 -8.51 -16.20 1.18
CA PHE A 231 -9.53 -15.66 2.07
C PHE A 231 -10.63 -14.92 1.29
N ALA A 232 -10.27 -14.06 0.34
CA ALA A 232 -11.24 -13.35 -0.50
C ALA A 232 -12.10 -14.32 -1.33
N GLU A 233 -11.52 -15.35 -1.95
CA GLU A 233 -12.28 -16.39 -2.64
C GLU A 233 -13.28 -17.09 -1.69
N ALA A 234 -12.91 -17.30 -0.42
CA ALA A 234 -13.81 -17.89 0.58
C ALA A 234 -14.95 -16.94 0.95
N GLU A 235 -14.67 -15.66 1.14
CA GLU A 235 -15.68 -14.63 1.43
C GLU A 235 -16.63 -14.43 0.23
N VAL A 236 -16.14 -14.46 -1.00
CA VAL A 236 -16.99 -14.47 -2.20
C VAL A 236 -17.97 -15.66 -2.19
N VAL A 237 -17.50 -16.87 -1.81
CA VAL A 237 -18.38 -18.02 -1.68
C VAL A 237 -19.47 -17.80 -0.62
N LEU A 238 -19.12 -17.19 0.51
CA LEU A 238 -20.05 -16.93 1.61
C LEU A 238 -21.11 -15.88 1.26
N HIS A 239 -20.71 -14.84 0.52
CA HIS A 239 -21.51 -13.64 0.32
C HIS A 239 -22.12 -13.50 -1.09
N ARG A 240 -21.82 -14.37 -2.05
CA ARG A 240 -22.24 -14.27 -3.46
C ARG A 240 -23.73 -14.01 -3.70
N HIS A 241 -24.58 -14.44 -2.77
CA HIS A 241 -26.04 -14.22 -2.86
C HIS A 241 -26.51 -12.91 -2.21
N GLN A 242 -25.58 -12.16 -1.61
CA GLN A 242 -25.83 -10.90 -0.92
C GLN A 242 -25.31 -9.69 -1.73
N PHE A 243 -24.57 -9.93 -2.82
CA PHE A 243 -24.07 -8.84 -3.66
C PHE A 243 -25.24 -8.11 -4.29
N PRO A 244 -25.38 -6.79 -4.06
CA PRO A 244 -26.34 -5.99 -4.79
C PRO A 244 -25.92 -5.92 -6.27
N PRO A 245 -26.86 -5.73 -7.20
CA PRO A 245 -26.50 -5.40 -8.57
C PRO A 245 -25.71 -4.08 -8.59
N HIS A 246 -24.81 -3.95 -9.56
CA HIS A 246 -24.10 -2.69 -9.75
C HIS A 246 -25.06 -1.53 -9.98
N PRO A 247 -24.70 -0.34 -9.51
CA PRO A 247 -25.50 0.86 -9.79
C PRO A 247 -25.50 1.12 -11.30
N ASP A 248 -26.69 1.42 -11.86
CA ASP A 248 -26.80 1.83 -13.27
C ASP A 248 -26.48 3.32 -13.38
N ASP A 249 -25.19 3.67 -13.20
CA ASP A 249 -24.72 5.03 -13.23
C ASP A 249 -23.47 5.21 -14.13
N GLU A 250 -23.03 6.45 -14.25
CA GLU A 250 -21.84 6.80 -15.04
C GLU A 250 -20.55 6.25 -14.44
N ALA A 251 -20.46 6.17 -13.10
CA ALA A 251 -19.25 5.71 -12.43
C ALA A 251 -19.00 4.22 -12.73
N TYR A 252 -20.02 3.39 -12.64
CA TYR A 252 -19.91 1.98 -12.99
C TYR A 252 -19.63 1.78 -14.48
N ARG A 253 -20.35 2.48 -15.37
CA ARG A 253 -20.09 2.35 -16.81
C ARG A 253 -18.66 2.70 -17.18
N LYS A 254 -18.15 3.81 -16.63
CA LYS A 254 -16.74 4.22 -16.85
C LYS A 254 -15.75 3.20 -16.30
N PHE A 255 -16.01 2.64 -15.12
CA PHE A 255 -15.18 1.60 -14.51
C PHE A 255 -15.19 0.32 -15.36
N ALA A 256 -16.37 -0.18 -15.73
CA ALA A 256 -16.52 -1.37 -16.56
C ALA A 256 -15.84 -1.24 -17.95
N GLU A 257 -15.89 -0.06 -18.57
CA GLU A 257 -15.15 0.23 -19.79
C GLU A 257 -13.62 0.14 -19.60
N ARG A 258 -13.13 0.56 -18.44
CA ARG A 258 -11.70 0.45 -18.08
C ARG A 258 -11.30 -1.01 -17.86
N VAL A 259 -12.08 -1.74 -17.08
CA VAL A 259 -11.87 -3.18 -16.85
C VAL A 259 -11.88 -3.94 -18.17
N ALA A 260 -12.80 -3.64 -19.09
CA ALA A 260 -12.82 -4.27 -20.42
C ALA A 260 -11.54 -4.00 -21.25
N ARG A 261 -10.84 -2.88 -21.00
CA ARG A 261 -9.56 -2.56 -21.68
C ARG A 261 -8.35 -3.26 -21.07
N THR A 262 -8.42 -3.75 -19.84
CA THR A 262 -7.28 -4.48 -19.20
C THR A 262 -6.96 -5.74 -19.95
N ASN A 263 -7.99 -6.40 -20.51
CA ASN A 263 -7.86 -7.51 -21.45
C ASN A 263 -7.06 -8.68 -20.88
N TYR A 264 -7.32 -9.03 -19.63
CA TYR A 264 -6.67 -10.14 -18.90
C TYR A 264 -6.58 -11.41 -19.73
N GLU A 265 -7.59 -11.72 -20.54
CA GLU A 265 -7.69 -12.94 -21.34
C GLU A 265 -6.71 -12.99 -22.51
N ARG A 266 -6.29 -11.87 -23.09
CA ARG A 266 -5.35 -11.85 -24.22
C ARG A 266 -3.97 -12.37 -23.85
N HIS A 267 -3.55 -12.08 -22.64
CA HIS A 267 -2.23 -12.45 -22.15
C HIS A 267 -2.26 -13.75 -21.32
N TRP A 268 -3.45 -14.16 -20.88
CA TRP A 268 -3.64 -15.31 -20.02
C TRP A 268 -4.75 -16.21 -20.59
N LYS A 269 -4.34 -17.20 -21.38
CA LYS A 269 -5.23 -18.11 -22.14
C LYS A 269 -6.02 -19.12 -21.29
N HIS A 270 -6.15 -18.91 -19.98
CA HIS A 270 -6.88 -19.82 -19.12
C HIS A 270 -8.27 -19.28 -18.83
N THR A 271 -9.28 -20.09 -19.13
CA THR A 271 -10.67 -19.86 -18.70
C THR A 271 -10.74 -19.54 -17.21
N GLN A 272 -11.41 -18.45 -16.86
CA GLN A 272 -11.74 -18.12 -15.47
C GLN A 272 -12.38 -19.35 -14.82
N ARG A 273 -11.72 -19.93 -13.83
CA ARG A 273 -12.30 -20.94 -12.97
C ARG A 273 -12.79 -20.24 -11.72
N GLY A 274 -14.08 -20.39 -11.44
CA GLY A 274 -14.65 -19.93 -10.15
C GLY A 274 -13.94 -20.53 -8.93
N PRO A 275 -14.32 -20.12 -7.72
CA PRO A 275 -13.70 -20.56 -6.47
C PRO A 275 -13.57 -22.09 -6.41
N GLY A 276 -12.36 -22.56 -6.13
CA GLY A 276 -12.06 -24.01 -6.07
C GLY A 276 -12.53 -24.67 -4.76
N VAL A 277 -12.43 -26.00 -4.68
CA VAL A 277 -12.80 -26.78 -3.47
C VAL A 277 -12.11 -26.26 -2.20
N LYS A 278 -10.88 -25.74 -2.32
CA LYS A 278 -10.15 -25.14 -1.19
C LYS A 278 -10.82 -23.90 -0.64
N ALA A 279 -11.36 -23.04 -1.52
CA ALA A 279 -12.10 -21.85 -1.12
C ALA A 279 -13.38 -22.22 -0.34
N HIS A 280 -14.12 -23.23 -0.81
CA HIS A 280 -15.31 -23.72 -0.09
C HIS A 280 -14.96 -24.29 1.30
N LEU A 281 -13.86 -25.06 1.42
CA LEU A 281 -13.41 -25.57 2.71
C LEU A 281 -12.99 -24.44 3.65
N LEU A 282 -12.29 -23.42 3.12
CA LEU A 282 -11.89 -22.25 3.91
C LEU A 282 -13.11 -21.41 4.31
N ALA A 283 -14.10 -21.27 3.43
CA ALA A 283 -15.36 -20.60 3.75
C ALA A 283 -16.07 -21.23 4.94
N VAL A 284 -16.15 -22.57 4.99
CA VAL A 284 -16.70 -23.27 6.15
C VAL A 284 -15.89 -22.99 7.42
N LEU A 285 -14.55 -22.93 7.34
CA LEU A 285 -13.71 -22.60 8.50
C LEU A 285 -13.94 -21.17 8.97
N VAL A 286 -14.00 -20.19 8.05
CA VAL A 286 -14.29 -18.78 8.37
C VAL A 286 -15.66 -18.64 9.04
N LEU A 287 -16.66 -19.40 8.60
CA LEU A 287 -17.99 -19.36 9.18
C LEU A 287 -18.04 -19.78 10.65
N ILE A 288 -17.25 -20.81 11.04
CA ILE A 288 -17.27 -21.37 12.39
C ILE A 288 -16.34 -20.66 13.38
N VAL A 289 -15.48 -19.74 12.93
CA VAL A 289 -14.58 -18.97 13.81
C VAL A 289 -15.38 -17.91 14.55
N PRO A 290 -15.29 -17.84 15.88
CA PRO A 290 -15.89 -16.75 16.64
C PRO A 290 -15.27 -15.40 16.22
N LYS A 291 -16.10 -14.47 15.73
CA LYS A 291 -15.68 -13.15 15.24
C LYS A 291 -15.58 -12.13 16.38
N ILE A 292 -14.65 -12.38 17.32
CA ILE A 292 -14.38 -11.56 18.50
C ILE A 292 -12.90 -11.16 18.56
N GLY A 293 -12.59 -10.01 19.15
CA GLY A 293 -11.23 -9.47 19.18
C GLY A 293 -10.70 -9.23 17.78
N SER A 294 -9.45 -9.59 17.50
CA SER A 294 -8.84 -9.45 16.17
C SER A 294 -9.52 -10.29 15.07
N ALA A 295 -10.29 -11.33 15.43
CA ALA A 295 -11.10 -12.08 14.47
C ALA A 295 -12.38 -11.33 14.04
N SER A 296 -12.71 -10.19 14.64
CA SER A 296 -13.85 -9.35 14.22
C SER A 296 -13.67 -8.80 12.81
N ASP A 297 -12.44 -8.65 12.34
CA ASP A 297 -12.13 -8.17 10.99
C ASP A 297 -12.56 -9.16 9.90
N LEU A 298 -12.74 -10.43 10.26
CA LEU A 298 -13.33 -11.46 9.40
C LEU A 298 -14.87 -11.32 9.25
N ALA A 299 -15.51 -10.40 9.97
CA ALA A 299 -16.95 -10.16 9.84
C ALA A 299 -17.21 -9.14 8.72
N ILE A 300 -16.98 -9.55 7.48
CA ILE A 300 -17.20 -8.71 6.31
C ILE A 300 -18.70 -8.36 6.19
N LYS A 301 -18.97 -7.11 5.87
CA LYS A 301 -20.31 -6.60 5.55
C LYS A 301 -20.26 -6.07 4.12
N ILE A 302 -21.04 -6.67 3.24
CA ILE A 302 -21.10 -6.27 1.83
C ILE A 302 -21.55 -4.80 1.73
N PRO A 303 -20.87 -3.97 0.92
CA PRO A 303 -21.20 -2.57 0.72
C PRO A 303 -22.63 -2.40 0.20
N ASN A 304 -23.26 -1.31 0.55
CA ASN A 304 -24.53 -0.94 -0.06
C ASN A 304 -24.31 -0.16 -1.37
N ALA A 305 -25.35 -0.03 -2.20
CA ALA A 305 -25.25 0.60 -3.52
C ALA A 305 -24.69 2.04 -3.48
N THR A 306 -24.95 2.80 -2.40
CA THR A 306 -24.43 4.17 -2.28
C THR A 306 -22.92 4.19 -2.03
N THR A 307 -22.44 3.35 -1.12
CA THR A 307 -21.00 3.27 -0.81
C THR A 307 -20.23 2.64 -1.96
N GLU A 308 -20.83 1.71 -2.70
CA GLU A 308 -20.29 1.14 -3.94
C GLU A 308 -20.14 2.22 -5.03
N GLU A 309 -21.16 3.06 -5.24
CA GLU A 309 -21.07 4.19 -6.17
C GLU A 309 -19.92 5.14 -5.83
N TRP A 310 -19.75 5.45 -4.53
CA TRP A 310 -18.61 6.27 -4.09
C TRP A 310 -17.28 5.60 -4.37
N TYR A 311 -17.21 4.30 -4.12
CA TYR A 311 -16.01 3.51 -4.37
C TYR A 311 -15.61 3.52 -5.86
N LEU A 312 -16.54 3.20 -6.75
CA LEU A 312 -16.30 3.20 -8.19
C LEU A 312 -15.90 4.58 -8.73
N ARG A 313 -16.51 5.64 -8.18
CA ARG A 313 -16.16 7.02 -8.49
C ARG A 313 -14.72 7.35 -8.02
N GLY A 314 -14.38 6.95 -6.80
CA GLY A 314 -13.04 7.13 -6.23
C GLY A 314 -11.96 6.39 -7.01
N VAL A 315 -12.20 5.12 -7.37
CA VAL A 315 -11.29 4.33 -8.23
C VAL A 315 -11.09 5.03 -9.57
N ASN A 316 -12.18 5.47 -10.22
CA ASN A 316 -12.10 6.20 -11.48
C ASN A 316 -11.29 7.49 -11.35
N ASN A 317 -11.52 8.27 -10.28
CA ASN A 317 -10.77 9.51 -10.01
C ASN A 317 -9.29 9.21 -9.78
N THR A 318 -8.99 8.19 -9.00
CA THR A 318 -7.60 7.74 -8.75
C THR A 318 -6.89 7.38 -10.06
N VAL A 319 -7.52 6.59 -10.93
CA VAL A 319 -6.94 6.21 -12.23
C VAL A 319 -6.71 7.42 -13.12
N ASP A 320 -7.66 8.38 -13.18
CA ASP A 320 -7.52 9.60 -13.96
C ASP A 320 -6.32 10.44 -13.47
N GLN A 321 -6.22 10.66 -12.17
CA GLN A 321 -5.14 11.43 -11.57
C GLN A 321 -3.79 10.71 -11.66
N PHE A 322 -3.80 9.39 -11.51
CA PHE A 322 -2.60 8.57 -11.69
C PHE A 322 -2.08 8.67 -13.13
N HIS A 323 -2.97 8.58 -14.12
CA HIS A 323 -2.63 8.76 -15.53
C HIS A 323 -1.98 10.14 -15.80
N VAL A 324 -2.58 11.22 -15.32
CA VAL A 324 -2.02 12.58 -15.44
C VAL A 324 -0.65 12.69 -14.76
N THR A 325 -0.48 12.05 -13.60
CA THR A 325 0.78 12.07 -12.87
C THR A 325 1.85 11.25 -13.60
N LEU A 326 1.51 10.09 -14.15
CA LEU A 326 2.42 9.29 -14.97
C LEU A 326 2.88 10.03 -16.23
N GLN A 327 2.01 10.82 -16.88
CA GLN A 327 2.41 11.66 -18.01
C GLN A 327 3.47 12.70 -17.62
N LYS A 328 3.33 13.32 -16.44
CA LYS A 328 4.35 14.26 -15.92
C LYS A 328 5.66 13.54 -15.60
N VAL A 329 5.58 12.37 -15.00
CA VAL A 329 6.76 11.52 -14.69
C VAL A 329 7.46 11.06 -15.98
N ALA A 330 6.70 10.75 -17.03
CA ALA A 330 7.24 10.29 -18.31
C ALA A 330 8.08 11.36 -19.03
N ALA A 331 7.85 12.64 -18.78
CA ALA A 331 8.54 13.74 -19.46
C ALA A 331 10.08 13.69 -19.30
N ASP A 332 10.58 13.21 -18.15
CA ASP A 332 12.00 13.01 -17.87
C ASP A 332 12.24 11.72 -17.06
N PHE A 333 11.34 10.75 -17.19
CA PHE A 333 11.35 9.48 -16.47
C PHE A 333 11.44 9.63 -14.94
N GLY A 334 10.91 10.72 -14.41
CA GLY A 334 10.83 10.99 -12.99
C GLY A 334 12.06 11.68 -12.38
N GLY A 335 12.99 12.14 -13.21
CA GLY A 335 14.19 12.87 -12.73
C GLY A 335 13.86 14.14 -11.97
N SER A 336 12.83 14.87 -12.39
CA SER A 336 12.36 16.11 -11.76
C SER A 336 11.09 15.94 -10.93
N VAL A 337 10.60 14.72 -10.72
CA VAL A 337 9.34 14.48 -9.99
C VAL A 337 9.36 15.12 -8.61
N ARG A 338 8.28 15.85 -8.31
CA ARG A 338 8.01 16.48 -7.02
C ARG A 338 6.59 16.11 -6.62
N LEU A 339 6.45 15.44 -5.49
CA LEU A 339 5.18 15.07 -4.89
C LEU A 339 5.06 15.75 -3.53
N ALA A 340 3.86 16.10 -3.14
CA ALA A 340 3.63 16.65 -1.81
C ALA A 340 3.85 15.58 -0.74
N ASN A 341 4.39 15.98 0.41
CA ASN A 341 4.35 15.12 1.59
C ASN A 341 2.98 15.30 2.22
N ILE A 342 2.13 14.30 2.05
CA ILE A 342 0.75 14.27 2.54
C ILE A 342 0.56 13.11 3.50
N ASP A 343 -0.44 13.23 4.32
CA ASP A 343 -1.02 12.14 5.11
C ASP A 343 -1.89 11.29 4.17
N LEU A 344 -1.59 10.02 4.04
CA LEU A 344 -2.31 9.16 3.09
C LEU A 344 -3.71 8.79 3.58
N ASP A 345 -4.01 8.91 4.88
CA ASP A 345 -5.35 8.63 5.42
C ASP A 345 -6.33 9.78 5.20
N THR A 346 -5.83 11.02 5.16
CA THR A 346 -6.68 12.20 5.01
C THR A 346 -6.55 12.88 3.65
N GLY A 347 -5.45 12.61 2.92
CA GLY A 347 -5.10 13.29 1.67
C GLY A 347 -4.54 14.70 1.87
N ASP A 348 -4.44 15.18 3.11
CA ASP A 348 -4.00 16.53 3.44
C ASP A 348 -2.48 16.62 3.59
N ARG A 349 -1.94 17.82 3.48
CA ARG A 349 -0.53 18.08 3.80
C ARG A 349 -0.27 17.78 5.26
N VAL A 350 0.79 17.03 5.51
CA VAL A 350 1.21 16.68 6.88
C VAL A 350 1.56 17.94 7.67
N LYS A 351 0.85 18.15 8.76
CA LYS A 351 1.07 19.25 9.68
C LYS A 351 0.79 18.80 11.10
N ARG A 352 1.61 19.28 12.03
CA ARG A 352 1.49 18.93 13.43
C ARG A 352 0.14 19.37 14.01
N GLY A 353 -0.51 18.45 14.72
CA GLY A 353 -1.81 18.65 15.37
C GLY A 353 -3.03 18.35 14.49
N ASP A 354 -2.84 18.12 13.20
CA ASP A 354 -3.94 17.84 12.28
C ASP A 354 -4.35 16.36 12.31
N TYR A 355 -3.37 15.43 12.46
CA TYR A 355 -3.66 13.99 12.47
C TYR A 355 -2.83 13.23 13.54
N PRO A 356 -3.49 12.52 14.49
CA PRO A 356 -2.80 11.92 15.63
C PRO A 356 -1.77 10.85 15.27
N LEU A 357 -2.00 10.05 14.21
CA LEU A 357 -1.02 9.05 13.76
C LEU A 357 0.25 9.72 13.20
N ALA A 358 0.12 10.80 12.44
CA ALA A 358 1.25 11.57 11.97
C ALA A 358 2.05 12.15 13.15
N ASP A 359 1.37 12.72 14.14
CA ASP A 359 2.02 13.27 15.35
C ASP A 359 2.81 12.20 16.11
N ARG A 360 2.21 11.03 16.34
CA ARG A 360 2.88 9.90 16.98
C ARG A 360 4.08 9.41 16.18
N THR A 361 3.94 9.35 14.87
CA THR A 361 5.01 8.87 13.97
C THR A 361 6.20 9.82 13.98
N TYR A 362 5.97 11.12 13.84
CA TYR A 362 7.05 12.12 13.93
C TYR A 362 7.73 12.14 15.31
N THR A 363 6.96 12.00 16.39
CA THR A 363 7.50 11.89 17.76
C THR A 363 8.39 10.66 17.91
N GLN A 364 7.94 9.51 17.42
CA GLN A 364 8.71 8.27 17.45
C GLN A 364 9.96 8.34 16.56
N LEU A 365 9.84 8.95 15.37
CA LEU A 365 10.95 9.19 14.47
C LEU A 365 12.03 10.03 15.11
N LEU A 366 11.66 11.18 15.69
CA LEU A 366 12.57 12.08 16.41
C LEU A 366 13.29 11.34 17.55
N ALA A 367 12.56 10.60 18.39
CA ALA A 367 13.13 9.83 19.49
C ALA A 367 14.14 8.78 19.00
N ARG A 368 13.83 8.05 17.93
CA ARG A 368 14.73 7.03 17.37
C ARG A 368 15.99 7.63 16.74
N ILE A 369 15.87 8.75 16.02
CA ILE A 369 17.03 9.42 15.43
C ILE A 369 17.95 9.93 16.54
N THR A 370 17.42 10.63 17.52
CA THR A 370 18.21 11.26 18.58
C THR A 370 18.76 10.28 19.63
N SER A 371 18.26 9.02 19.64
CA SER A 371 18.83 7.96 20.48
C SER A 371 20.26 7.56 20.07
N LYS A 372 20.70 7.94 18.86
CA LYS A 372 22.07 7.73 18.36
C LYS A 372 22.66 9.07 17.86
N PRO A 373 23.14 9.94 18.76
CA PRO A 373 23.55 11.31 18.41
C PRO A 373 24.68 11.39 17.37
N ASP A 374 25.54 10.35 17.29
CA ASP A 374 26.65 10.28 16.34
C ASP A 374 26.21 9.89 14.91
N ARG A 375 24.95 9.57 14.72
CA ARG A 375 24.37 9.22 13.40
C ARG A 375 24.43 10.43 12.48
N THR A 376 24.79 10.19 11.22
CA THR A 376 24.60 11.15 10.14
C THR A 376 23.12 11.08 9.67
N VAL A 377 22.45 12.21 9.66
CA VAL A 377 21.04 12.30 9.26
C VAL A 377 20.95 12.94 7.87
N PRO A 378 20.12 12.42 6.95
CA PRO A 378 19.86 13.10 5.68
C PRO A 378 19.41 14.56 5.92
N ALA A 379 20.04 15.52 5.20
CA ALA A 379 19.80 16.95 5.42
C ALA A 379 18.33 17.34 5.28
N ASP A 380 17.66 16.76 4.28
CA ASP A 380 16.24 17.00 4.03
C ASP A 380 15.33 16.42 5.12
N LEU A 381 15.67 15.23 5.64
CA LEU A 381 14.94 14.63 6.76
C LEU A 381 15.08 15.50 8.03
N LYS A 382 16.29 15.94 8.33
CA LYS A 382 16.54 16.83 9.48
C LYS A 382 15.71 18.11 9.37
N ARG A 383 15.70 18.74 8.20
CA ARG A 383 14.89 19.92 7.91
C ARG A 383 13.41 19.61 8.09
N ASN A 384 12.90 18.55 7.48
CA ASN A 384 11.50 18.16 7.56
C ASN A 384 11.02 17.96 9.00
N ILE A 385 11.82 17.29 9.86
CA ILE A 385 11.48 17.10 11.26
C ILE A 385 11.47 18.44 12.01
N LEU A 386 12.47 19.32 11.78
CA LEU A 386 12.53 20.62 12.42
C LEU A 386 11.35 21.51 12.01
N ASP A 387 10.94 21.47 10.72
CA ASP A 387 9.79 22.21 10.20
C ASP A 387 8.48 21.68 10.79
N TYR A 388 8.34 20.35 10.93
CA TYR A 388 7.16 19.73 11.53
C TYR A 388 6.94 20.18 12.98
N PHE A 389 8.00 20.29 13.76
CA PHE A 389 7.95 20.75 15.15
C PHE A 389 8.17 22.27 15.32
N ALA A 390 8.14 23.03 14.23
CA ALA A 390 8.27 24.49 14.31
C ALA A 390 7.13 25.07 15.16
N GLY A 391 7.46 26.02 16.05
CA GLY A 391 6.48 26.63 16.94
C GLY A 391 6.04 25.78 18.14
N LEU A 392 6.70 24.62 18.38
CA LEU A 392 6.46 23.85 19.60
C LEU A 392 6.77 24.70 20.84
N ALA A 393 5.74 24.93 21.67
CA ALA A 393 5.89 25.55 22.98
C ALA A 393 5.90 24.46 24.05
N PRO A 394 6.96 24.32 24.85
CA PRO A 394 7.06 23.28 25.88
C PRO A 394 6.24 23.66 27.11
N SER A 395 4.93 23.39 27.08
CA SER A 395 4.02 23.71 28.20
C SER A 395 3.92 22.61 29.26
N ASN A 396 4.43 21.42 28.97
CA ASN A 396 4.39 20.24 29.84
C ASN A 396 5.68 19.42 29.71
N GLU A 397 5.82 18.35 30.49
CA GLU A 397 7.01 17.47 30.49
C GLU A 397 7.28 16.85 29.13
N GLU A 398 6.23 16.43 28.41
CA GLU A 398 6.36 15.87 27.06
C GLU A 398 6.93 16.89 26.07
N GLY A 399 6.40 18.13 26.09
CA GLY A 399 6.92 19.23 25.26
C GLY A 399 8.37 19.58 25.58
N GLN A 400 8.76 19.55 26.86
CA GLN A 400 10.15 19.75 27.30
C GLN A 400 11.06 18.63 26.78
N HIS A 401 10.60 17.36 26.83
CA HIS A 401 11.34 16.23 26.32
C HIS A 401 11.53 16.31 24.78
N LEU A 402 10.48 16.66 24.04
CA LEU A 402 10.56 16.89 22.61
C LEU A 402 11.54 18.02 22.26
N MET A 403 11.53 19.12 23.00
CA MET A 403 12.49 20.22 22.80
C MET A 403 13.94 19.78 23.05
N ALA A 404 14.18 18.96 24.07
CA ALA A 404 15.51 18.41 24.34
C ALA A 404 15.98 17.55 23.15
N GLN A 405 15.12 16.68 22.61
CA GLN A 405 15.41 15.86 21.43
C GLN A 405 15.65 16.73 20.18
N LEU A 406 14.86 17.78 19.96
CA LEU A 406 15.07 18.71 18.85
C LEU A 406 16.43 19.42 18.94
N ASN A 407 16.88 19.77 20.15
CA ASN A 407 18.20 20.37 20.36
C ASN A 407 19.31 19.37 20.05
N VAL A 408 19.16 18.08 20.41
CA VAL A 408 20.08 17.01 19.97
C VAL A 408 20.10 16.93 18.46
N LEU A 409 18.92 16.85 17.81
CA LEU A 409 18.80 16.76 16.34
C LEU A 409 19.50 17.94 15.64
N LYS A 410 19.34 19.17 16.14
CA LYS A 410 20.02 20.36 15.59
C LYS A 410 21.55 20.21 15.59
N GLY A 411 22.12 19.59 16.62
CA GLY A 411 23.56 19.32 16.74
C GLY A 411 24.06 18.14 15.91
N MET A 412 23.21 17.26 15.43
CA MET A 412 23.61 16.06 14.67
C MET A 412 24.19 16.42 13.30
N LYS A 413 25.17 15.63 12.86
CA LYS A 413 25.78 15.74 11.54
C LYS A 413 24.75 15.47 10.45
N THR A 414 24.84 16.22 9.36
CA THR A 414 24.07 15.99 8.14
C THR A 414 24.96 15.47 7.03
N GLY A 415 24.42 14.59 6.19
CA GLY A 415 25.06 14.12 4.96
C GLY A 415 24.03 14.05 3.83
N ASP A 416 24.51 14.08 2.61
CA ASP A 416 23.76 13.64 1.45
C ASP A 416 23.58 12.15 1.63
N GLY A 417 22.37 11.64 1.87
CA GLY A 417 22.06 10.27 2.29
C GLY A 417 23.19 9.24 2.11
N LEU A 418 23.32 8.28 2.98
CA LEU A 418 24.44 7.33 2.94
C LEU A 418 24.60 6.75 1.53
N ASP A 419 25.61 7.20 0.79
CA ASP A 419 26.10 6.50 -0.39
C ASP A 419 26.56 5.11 0.06
N LEU A 420 25.72 4.11 -0.14
CA LEU A 420 26.21 2.73 -0.07
C LEU A 420 27.24 2.57 -1.19
N PRO A 421 28.43 1.99 -0.90
CA PRO A 421 29.46 1.84 -1.90
C PRO A 421 28.90 1.16 -3.13
N ASP A 422 29.19 1.73 -4.29
CA ASP A 422 28.79 1.29 -5.61
C ASP A 422 29.03 -0.22 -5.73
N ALA A 423 27.98 -1.02 -5.73
CA ALA A 423 28.09 -2.46 -5.92
C ALA A 423 28.40 -2.69 -7.41
N GLY A 424 29.68 -2.45 -7.75
CA GLY A 424 30.34 -2.89 -8.97
C GLY A 424 29.58 -2.62 -10.26
N ALA A 425 29.75 -1.44 -10.82
CA ALA A 425 29.56 -1.22 -12.25
C ALA A 425 30.59 -2.08 -13.02
N LYS A 426 30.28 -3.35 -13.26
CA LYS A 426 30.88 -4.07 -14.38
C LYS A 426 30.14 -3.63 -15.63
N GLY A 427 30.68 -2.58 -16.24
CA GLY A 427 30.29 -2.17 -17.57
C GLY A 427 30.49 -3.31 -18.56
N THR A 428 29.44 -3.64 -19.29
CA THR A 428 29.57 -4.13 -20.64
C THR A 428 29.07 -3.00 -21.54
N ALA A 429 30.05 -2.27 -22.08
CA ALA A 429 29.80 -1.40 -23.21
C ALA A 429 29.25 -2.25 -24.38
N PRO A 430 28.29 -1.74 -25.14
CA PRO A 430 27.93 -2.38 -26.40
C PRO A 430 29.08 -2.20 -27.39
N ALA A 431 29.60 -3.31 -27.91
CA ALA A 431 30.45 -3.31 -29.11
C ALA A 431 29.65 -2.75 -30.28
N GLN A 432 30.35 -1.98 -31.10
CA GLN A 432 29.91 -1.32 -32.32
C GLN A 432 29.24 -2.25 -33.32
#